data_50ae1eeadade7225cfa21a354caa7d1a
#
_entry.id   50ae1eeadade7225cfa21a354caa7d1a
#
_cell.length_a   1.000
_cell.length_b   1.000
_cell.length_c   1.000
_cell.angle_alpha   90.00
_cell.angle_beta   90.00
_cell.angle_gamma   90.00
#
_symmetry.space_group_name_H-M   'P 1'
#
loop_
_entity.id
_entity.type
_entity.pdbx_description
1 polymer ?
#
loop_
_entity_poly.entity_id
_entity_poly.type
_entity_poly.pdbx_seq_one_letter_code
_entity_poly.pdbx_strand_id
1 'polypeptide(L)'
;MNLLMKVLLTWTGNMWDVVYTKQAVKDSVKIKQSNLKDKVQKLLLVVTEDPFKKPPPYEKLIGDLLGAYSRRINIQHRLVYQVFEDDKIIRILRMWTHYE
;
A
#
# COMPACT_ATOMS: atom_id res chain seq x y z
N MET A 1 16.51 -0.21 -1.42
CA MET A 1 15.22 0.46 -1.51
C MET A 1 14.46 0.00 -2.73
N ASN A 2 13.18 -0.15 -2.56
CA ASN A 2 12.29 -0.58 -3.61
C ASN A 2 12.08 0.52 -4.65
N LEU A 3 12.05 0.16 -5.93
CA LEU A 3 11.85 1.13 -7.00
C LEU A 3 10.51 1.85 -6.89
N LEU A 4 9.45 1.15 -6.50
CA LEU A 4 8.13 1.76 -6.30
C LEU A 4 8.21 2.87 -5.26
N MET A 5 8.86 2.58 -4.15
CA MET A 5 9.03 3.55 -3.09
C MET A 5 9.83 4.75 -3.55
N LYS A 6 10.88 4.49 -4.34
CA LYS A 6 11.71 5.55 -4.87
C LYS A 6 10.91 6.51 -5.75
N VAL A 7 10.07 5.95 -6.61
CA VAL A 7 9.24 6.77 -7.48
C VAL A 7 8.30 7.64 -6.66
N LEU A 8 7.69 7.07 -5.63
CA LEU A 8 6.77 7.83 -4.78
C LEU A 8 7.49 8.93 -4.02
N LEU A 9 8.71 8.67 -3.55
CA LEU A 9 9.46 9.65 -2.77
C LEU A 9 9.97 10.82 -3.61
N THR A 10 10.00 10.70 -4.93
CA THR A 10 10.38 11.82 -5.77
C THR A 10 9.26 12.84 -5.94
N TRP A 11 8.05 12.48 -5.58
CA TRP A 11 6.94 13.42 -5.61
C TRP A 11 7.03 14.35 -4.41
N THR A 12 6.65 15.59 -4.63
CA THR A 12 6.76 16.62 -3.61
C THR A 12 5.38 17.03 -3.11
N GLY A 13 5.38 17.94 -2.17
CA GLY A 13 4.15 18.57 -1.70
C GLY A 13 3.52 17.83 -0.54
N ASN A 14 2.24 17.59 -0.66
CA ASN A 14 1.42 17.16 0.46
C ASN A 14 1.21 15.66 0.53
N MET A 15 2.01 14.90 -0.22
CA MET A 15 1.87 13.46 -0.19
C MET A 15 2.39 12.89 1.12
N TRP A 16 1.78 11.80 1.54
CA TRP A 16 2.18 11.10 2.74
C TRP A 16 3.47 10.34 2.51
N ASP A 17 4.27 10.23 3.55
CA ASP A 17 5.46 9.38 3.51
C ASP A 17 5.05 7.91 3.56
N VAL A 18 5.74 7.08 2.79
CA VAL A 18 5.43 5.66 2.72
C VAL A 18 6.63 4.86 3.19
N VAL A 19 6.39 3.97 4.14
CA VAL A 19 7.40 3.05 4.63
C VAL A 19 6.91 1.62 4.42
N TYR A 20 7.84 0.68 4.27
CA TYR A 20 7.53 -0.71 3.98
C TYR A 20 8.05 -1.61 5.09
N THR A 21 7.25 -2.58 5.49
CA THR A 21 7.74 -3.66 6.33
C THR A 21 8.65 -4.57 5.52
N LYS A 22 9.43 -5.41 6.21
CA LYS A 22 10.25 -6.40 5.53
C LYS A 22 9.42 -7.30 4.63
N GLN A 23 8.25 -7.69 5.12
CA GLN A 23 7.35 -8.54 4.34
C GLN A 23 6.83 -7.81 3.10
N ALA A 24 6.50 -6.54 3.25
CA ALA A 24 6.04 -5.74 2.11
C ALA A 24 7.13 -5.59 1.05
N VAL A 25 8.38 -5.46 1.47
CA VAL A 25 9.50 -5.41 0.52
C VAL A 25 9.60 -6.72 -0.26
N LYS A 26 9.48 -7.85 0.43
CA LYS A 26 9.48 -9.15 -0.25
C LYS A 26 8.30 -9.27 -1.21
N ASP A 27 7.13 -8.81 -0.77
CA ASP A 27 5.95 -8.84 -1.60
C ASP A 27 6.14 -7.99 -2.86
N SER A 28 6.81 -6.85 -2.74
CA SER A 28 7.02 -5.95 -3.87
C SER A 28 7.85 -6.59 -4.97
N VAL A 29 8.76 -7.50 -4.62
CA VAL A 29 9.53 -8.23 -5.62
C VAL A 29 8.60 -9.12 -6.44
N LYS A 30 7.68 -9.80 -5.77
CA LYS A 30 6.68 -10.64 -6.44
C LYS A 30 5.77 -9.81 -7.34
N ILE A 31 5.36 -8.64 -6.87
CA ILE A 31 4.54 -7.71 -7.66
C ILE A 31 5.28 -7.31 -8.94
N LYS A 32 6.56 -6.96 -8.81
CA LYS A 32 7.36 -6.55 -9.98
C LYS A 32 7.46 -7.64 -11.03
N GLN A 33 7.47 -8.90 -10.60
CA GLN A 33 7.59 -10.03 -11.49
C GLN A 33 6.25 -10.50 -12.04
N SER A 34 5.16 -9.88 -11.61
CA SER A 34 3.81 -10.24 -12.01
C SER A 34 3.26 -9.19 -12.96
N ASN A 35 2.06 -9.46 -13.48
CA ASN A 35 1.36 -8.48 -14.30
C ASN A 35 0.58 -7.46 -13.47
N LEU A 36 0.80 -7.44 -12.16
CA LEU A 36 0.09 -6.54 -11.25
C LEU A 36 0.85 -5.25 -10.94
N LYS A 37 2.05 -5.12 -11.49
CA LYS A 37 2.93 -3.99 -11.18
C LYS A 37 2.25 -2.64 -11.41
N ASP A 38 1.68 -2.43 -12.58
CA ASP A 38 1.05 -1.15 -12.91
C ASP A 38 -0.14 -0.86 -12.03
N LYS A 39 -0.92 -1.89 -11.76
CA LYS A 39 -2.10 -1.76 -10.92
C LYS A 39 -1.73 -1.36 -9.51
N VAL A 40 -0.69 -1.98 -8.96
CA VAL A 40 -0.22 -1.67 -7.62
C VAL A 40 0.39 -0.28 -7.56
N GLN A 41 1.12 0.14 -8.59
CA GLN A 41 1.67 1.48 -8.64
C GLN A 41 0.58 2.54 -8.60
N LYS A 42 -0.47 2.36 -9.39
CA LYS A 42 -1.60 3.29 -9.38
C LYS A 42 -2.28 3.33 -8.02
N LEU A 43 -2.43 2.17 -7.41
CA LEU A 43 -3.06 2.09 -6.10
C LEU A 43 -2.22 2.78 -5.03
N LEU A 44 -0.90 2.60 -5.08
CA LEU A 44 0.01 3.27 -4.16
C LEU A 44 -0.03 4.78 -4.32
N LEU A 45 -0.16 5.27 -5.56
CA LEU A 45 -0.28 6.71 -5.79
C LEU A 45 -1.55 7.26 -5.14
N VAL A 46 -2.66 6.56 -5.29
CA VAL A 46 -3.91 6.98 -4.66
C VAL A 46 -3.74 7.05 -3.15
N VAL A 47 -3.19 6.01 -2.55
CA VAL A 47 -3.02 5.92 -1.10
C VAL A 47 -2.06 7.00 -0.60
N THR A 48 -1.01 7.29 -1.36
CA THR A 48 -0.03 8.30 -0.98
C THR A 48 -0.60 9.72 -1.02
N GLU A 49 -1.51 9.98 -1.94
CA GLU A 49 -2.21 11.27 -1.97
C GLU A 49 -3.15 11.41 -0.78
N ASP A 50 -3.92 10.36 -0.54
CA ASP A 50 -4.92 10.35 0.51
C ASP A 50 -5.26 8.90 0.82
N PRO A 51 -4.83 8.38 1.98
CA PRO A 51 -5.07 6.98 2.33
C PRO A 51 -6.54 6.60 2.45
N PHE A 52 -7.41 7.58 2.50
CA PHE A 52 -8.86 7.36 2.63
C PHE A 52 -9.63 7.72 1.38
N LYS A 53 -8.95 7.99 0.28
CA LYS A 53 -9.58 8.40 -0.97
C LYS A 53 -10.39 7.27 -1.58
N LYS A 54 -11.56 7.61 -2.08
CA LYS A 54 -12.46 6.71 -2.81
C LYS A 54 -12.84 7.35 -4.13
N PRO A 55 -13.06 6.59 -5.21
CA PRO A 55 -12.64 5.22 -5.39
C PRO A 55 -11.13 5.11 -5.49
N PRO A 56 -10.54 3.93 -5.38
CA PRO A 56 -11.19 2.64 -5.15
C PRO A 56 -11.59 2.45 -3.69
N PRO A 57 -12.49 1.53 -3.40
CA PRO A 57 -12.92 1.31 -2.02
C PRO A 57 -11.84 0.66 -1.18
N TYR A 58 -11.94 0.85 0.11
CA TYR A 58 -11.07 0.19 1.07
C TYR A 58 -11.91 -0.35 2.22
N GLU A 59 -11.33 -1.28 2.97
CA GLU A 59 -11.94 -1.84 4.16
C GLU A 59 -11.08 -1.55 5.37
N LYS A 60 -11.72 -1.18 6.47
CA LYS A 60 -11.04 -1.02 7.74
C LYS A 60 -10.95 -2.39 8.39
N LEU A 61 -9.76 -2.80 8.77
CA LEU A 61 -9.56 -4.11 9.37
C LEU A 61 -9.76 -4.07 10.87
N ILE A 62 -10.17 -5.20 11.43
CA ILE A 62 -10.42 -5.35 12.86
C ILE A 62 -9.60 -6.52 13.37
N GLY A 63 -9.61 -6.71 14.70
CA GLY A 63 -8.84 -7.80 15.30
C GLY A 63 -7.37 -7.44 15.42
N ASP A 64 -6.51 -8.40 15.10
CA ASP A 64 -5.06 -8.24 15.24
C ASP A 64 -4.49 -7.14 14.36
N LEU A 65 -5.20 -6.78 13.30
CA LEU A 65 -4.77 -5.73 12.39
C LEU A 65 -5.54 -4.42 12.59
N LEU A 66 -5.99 -4.20 13.82
CA LEU A 66 -6.70 -2.97 14.17
C LEU A 66 -5.85 -1.75 13.78
N GLY A 67 -6.48 -0.79 13.12
CA GLY A 67 -5.79 0.40 12.65
C GLY A 67 -5.21 0.25 11.26
N ALA A 68 -5.40 -0.91 10.63
CA ALA A 68 -4.97 -1.16 9.26
C ALA A 68 -6.16 -1.11 8.31
N TYR A 69 -5.83 -0.88 7.04
CA TYR A 69 -6.80 -0.79 5.96
C TYR A 69 -6.37 -1.72 4.83
N SER A 70 -7.35 -2.17 4.06
CA SER A 70 -7.10 -3.10 2.97
C SER A 70 -7.78 -2.58 1.70
N ARG A 71 -7.03 -2.57 0.60
CA ARG A 71 -7.58 -2.28 -0.73
C ARG A 71 -7.31 -3.47 -1.63
N ARG A 72 -8.29 -3.80 -2.46
CA ARG A 72 -8.15 -4.92 -3.37
C ARG A 72 -7.20 -4.58 -4.51
N ILE A 73 -6.21 -5.43 -4.73
CA ILE A 73 -5.36 -5.36 -5.92
C ILE A 73 -6.02 -6.19 -7.03
N ASN A 74 -6.35 -7.43 -6.70
CA ASN A 74 -7.12 -8.30 -7.59
C ASN A 74 -7.94 -9.24 -6.71
N ILE A 75 -8.50 -10.29 -7.28
CA ILE A 75 -9.35 -11.20 -6.53
C ILE A 75 -8.58 -11.91 -5.40
N GLN A 76 -7.27 -12.03 -5.52
CA GLN A 76 -6.44 -12.81 -4.62
C GLN A 76 -5.60 -11.94 -3.68
N HIS A 77 -5.07 -10.84 -4.17
CA HIS A 77 -4.10 -10.04 -3.44
C HIS A 77 -4.67 -8.71 -3.00
N ARG A 78 -4.16 -8.22 -1.85
CA ARG A 78 -4.62 -6.97 -1.27
C ARG A 78 -3.43 -6.13 -0.84
N LEU A 79 -3.60 -4.82 -0.92
CA LEU A 79 -2.68 -3.86 -0.35
C LEU A 79 -3.16 -3.57 1.06
N VAL A 80 -2.36 -3.96 2.04
CA VAL A 80 -2.70 -3.77 3.46
C VAL A 80 -1.74 -2.74 4.05
N TYR A 81 -2.29 -1.72 4.69
CA TYR A 81 -1.48 -0.61 5.18
C TYR A 81 -2.07 -0.02 6.46
N GLN A 82 -1.18 0.56 7.26
CA GLN A 82 -1.54 1.33 8.45
C GLN A 82 -1.37 2.81 8.17
N VAL A 83 -2.18 3.63 8.83
CA VAL A 83 -2.14 5.08 8.65
C VAL A 83 -1.82 5.73 9.98
N PHE A 84 -0.74 6.50 10.02
CA PHE A 84 -0.32 7.27 11.17
C PHE A 84 -0.56 8.74 10.84
N GLU A 85 -1.73 9.24 11.24
CA GLU A 85 -2.19 10.55 10.80
C GLU A 85 -1.35 11.69 11.35
N ASP A 86 -0.92 11.58 12.61
CA ASP A 86 -0.14 12.65 13.24
C ASP A 86 1.19 12.88 12.52
N ASP A 87 1.81 11.80 12.05
CA ASP A 87 3.11 11.86 11.38
C ASP A 87 2.99 11.91 9.87
N LYS A 88 1.79 11.74 9.36
CA LYS A 88 1.51 11.61 7.93
C LYS A 88 2.35 10.51 7.29
N ILE A 89 2.33 9.35 7.92
CA ILE A 89 3.07 8.17 7.46
C ILE A 89 2.09 7.06 7.14
N ILE A 90 2.32 6.39 6.03
CA ILE A 90 1.61 5.17 5.65
C ILE A 90 2.61 4.04 5.68
N ARG A 91 2.30 3.00 6.43
CA ARG A 91 3.15 1.83 6.55
C ARG A 91 2.52 0.69 5.78
N ILE A 92 3.18 0.25 4.72
CA ILE A 92 2.68 -0.87 3.92
C ILE A 92 3.06 -2.16 4.63
N LEU A 93 2.06 -2.95 4.98
CA LEU A 93 2.25 -4.22 5.69
C LEU A 93 2.40 -5.38 4.73
N ARG A 94 1.55 -5.44 3.71
CA ARG A 94 1.51 -6.54 2.74
C ARG A 94 1.04 -6.04 1.39
N MET A 95 1.48 -6.72 0.33
CA MET A 95 0.99 -6.49 -1.03
C MET A 95 0.74 -7.79 -1.78
N TRP A 96 1.23 -8.90 -1.28
CA TRP A 96 1.09 -10.21 -1.91
C TRP A 96 0.52 -11.15 -0.87
N THR A 97 -0.78 -11.07 -0.68
CA THR A 97 -1.45 -11.86 0.33
C THR A 97 -2.38 -12.86 -0.32
N HIS A 98 -2.36 -14.06 0.19
CA HIS A 98 -3.38 -15.04 -0.14
C HIS A 98 -4.53 -14.85 0.81
N TYR A 99 -5.66 -14.61 0.24
CA TYR A 99 -6.86 -14.39 1.02
C TYR A 99 -7.65 -15.67 1.05
N GLU A 100 -7.69 -16.26 2.17
CA GLU A 100 -8.42 -17.52 2.32
C GLU A 100 -9.69 -17.35 3.08
#